data_7a6ed73d3855cf4a2062afb94246e9e6
#
_entry.id   7a6ed73d3855cf4a2062afb94246e9e6
#
_cell.length_a   1.000
_cell.length_b   1.000
_cell.length_c   1.000
_cell.angle_alpha   90.00
_cell.angle_beta   90.00
_cell.angle_gamma   90.00
#
_symmetry.space_group_name_H-M   'P 1'
#
loop_
_entity.id
_entity.type
_entity.pdbx_description
1 polymer ?
#
loop_
_entity_poly.entity_id
_entity_poly.type
_entity_poly.pdbx_seq_one_letter_code
_entity_poly.pdbx_strand_id
1 'polypeptide(L)'
;MLCVISYWVLSGAKRRQIQQLRCCVLPTKLLKRRDVYLKLTRHNGRAGTHGTYNPKHNDRSFNLANSEHIDPERAKGNIYGDCFHGFRSALNPQDPDDLAATFSEVERQFYESRYSNFVESQNERNAKIRHTERNRTIEDLLEGKKTCPEETIYQLGTKDDHASGEVLLAVVTEFIEEFKARFGDHVHVLDWALHLDESTPHIHERHVFDCENKHGEVAPQQEKALEALGFDLPDPDKPLSRRNNRKITFDAACRKMLFEIAKRHGLDLEEEAEYGNRKYLEKQDFVLAKQKEQLAAQQDRLDELTLKVSDMETLLDDVSAAAYDKAVEVVTDVVRTETRKE
;
A
#
# COMPACT_ATOMS: atom_id res chain seq x y z
N MET A 1 -25.12 -32.92 -16.24
CA MET A 1 -23.91 -32.75 -17.08
C MET A 1 -22.84 -32.21 -16.17
N LEU A 2 -21.89 -33.03 -15.80
CA LEU A 2 -20.93 -32.76 -14.72
C LEU A 2 -19.92 -31.71 -15.17
N CYS A 3 -19.87 -30.59 -14.49
CA CYS A 3 -18.83 -29.57 -14.66
C CYS A 3 -17.58 -30.04 -13.90
N VAL A 4 -16.53 -30.38 -14.63
CA VAL A 4 -15.25 -30.84 -14.10
C VAL A 4 -14.53 -29.64 -13.55
N ILE A 5 -14.47 -29.55 -12.21
CA ILE A 5 -13.61 -28.60 -11.51
C ILE A 5 -12.18 -29.13 -11.68
N SER A 6 -11.41 -28.49 -12.54
CA SER A 6 -9.99 -28.76 -12.69
C SER A 6 -9.23 -28.24 -11.47
N TYR A 7 -9.00 -29.11 -10.49
CA TYR A 7 -8.00 -28.87 -9.46
C TYR A 7 -6.62 -28.79 -10.13
N TRP A 8 -6.06 -27.60 -10.21
CA TRP A 8 -4.66 -27.43 -10.57
C TRP A 8 -3.78 -27.95 -9.45
N VAL A 9 -3.34 -29.19 -9.60
CA VAL A 9 -2.28 -29.74 -8.76
C VAL A 9 -0.98 -29.11 -9.22
N LEU A 10 -0.44 -28.19 -8.41
CA LEU A 10 0.91 -27.64 -8.61
C LEU A 10 1.89 -28.80 -8.75
N SER A 11 2.71 -28.79 -9.82
CA SER A 11 3.74 -29.80 -10.04
C SER A 11 4.71 -29.84 -8.86
N GLY A 12 5.26 -31.03 -8.54
CA GLY A 12 6.09 -31.25 -7.36
C GLY A 12 7.35 -30.36 -7.27
N ALA A 13 7.76 -29.73 -8.39
CA ALA A 13 8.86 -28.75 -8.42
C ALA A 13 8.45 -27.39 -7.79
N LYS A 14 7.23 -26.89 -8.09
CA LYS A 14 6.73 -25.63 -7.49
C LYS A 14 6.43 -25.79 -6.00
N ARG A 15 5.96 -26.97 -5.55
CA ARG A 15 5.83 -27.27 -4.10
C ARG A 15 7.17 -27.26 -3.37
N ARG A 16 8.25 -27.68 -3.99
CA ARG A 16 9.59 -27.63 -3.38
C ARG A 16 10.11 -26.22 -3.23
N GLN A 17 9.81 -25.33 -4.14
CA GLN A 17 10.21 -23.91 -4.05
C GLN A 17 9.49 -23.17 -2.91
N ILE A 18 8.20 -23.43 -2.72
CA ILE A 18 7.44 -22.90 -1.59
C ILE A 18 7.87 -23.56 -0.26
N GLN A 19 8.21 -24.86 -0.27
CA GLN A 19 8.72 -25.56 0.89
C GLN A 19 10.16 -25.15 1.26
N GLN A 20 11.01 -24.80 0.29
CA GLN A 20 12.33 -24.24 0.55
C GLN A 20 12.25 -22.85 1.20
N LEU A 21 11.28 -22.02 0.83
CA LEU A 21 11.01 -20.76 1.51
C LEU A 21 10.53 -20.96 2.97
N ARG A 22 9.81 -22.07 3.26
CA ARG A 22 9.41 -22.42 4.64
C ARG A 22 10.56 -22.93 5.53
N CYS A 23 11.61 -23.48 4.95
CA CYS A 23 12.75 -24.05 5.72
C CYS A 23 13.88 -23.07 6.04
N CYS A 24 13.87 -21.85 5.49
CA CYS A 24 14.92 -20.86 5.73
C CYS A 24 14.62 -19.86 6.85
N VAL A 25 13.54 -20.05 7.60
CA VAL A 25 13.33 -19.27 8.82
C VAL A 25 14.17 -19.87 9.94
N LEU A 26 15.46 -19.58 9.93
CA LEU A 26 16.31 -19.77 11.11
C LEU A 26 15.86 -18.78 12.19
N PRO A 27 15.73 -19.19 13.46
CA PRO A 27 15.40 -18.28 14.54
C PRO A 27 16.54 -17.28 14.71
N THR A 28 16.37 -16.08 14.18
CA THR A 28 17.22 -14.94 14.49
C THR A 28 17.09 -14.68 15.98
N LYS A 29 18.20 -14.74 16.71
CA LYS A 29 18.32 -14.41 18.13
C LYS A 29 17.59 -13.11 18.40
N LEU A 30 16.56 -13.17 19.24
CA LEU A 30 15.86 -12.03 19.80
C LEU A 30 16.87 -11.12 20.53
N LEU A 31 17.30 -10.08 19.86
CA LEU A 31 17.68 -8.85 20.55
C LEU A 31 16.37 -8.25 21.05
N LYS A 32 16.20 -8.12 22.36
CA LYS A 32 15.10 -7.40 23.00
C LYS A 32 15.09 -5.97 22.44
N ARG A 33 14.34 -5.76 21.34
CA ARG A 33 13.92 -4.43 20.91
C ARG A 33 12.78 -4.00 21.84
N ARG A 34 12.73 -2.72 22.15
CA ARG A 34 11.58 -2.06 22.80
C ARG A 34 10.30 -2.55 22.11
N ASP A 35 9.21 -2.69 22.87
CA ASP A 35 7.89 -3.09 22.38
C ASP A 35 7.39 -2.07 21.33
N VAL A 36 7.87 -2.19 20.10
CA VAL A 36 7.41 -1.39 18.97
C VAL A 36 6.44 -2.28 18.20
N TYR A 37 5.16 -2.02 18.39
CA TYR A 37 4.11 -2.67 17.63
C TYR A 37 4.09 -2.13 16.21
N LEU A 38 4.10 -3.03 15.22
CA LEU A 38 4.00 -2.65 13.82
C LEU A 38 2.59 -2.19 13.49
N LYS A 39 2.47 -1.16 12.66
CA LYS A 39 1.18 -0.69 12.15
C LYS A 39 0.68 -1.59 11.03
N LEU A 40 -0.54 -2.13 11.18
CA LEU A 40 -1.20 -2.86 10.11
C LEU A 40 -2.02 -1.90 9.26
N THR A 41 -1.66 -1.79 7.98
CA THR A 41 -2.38 -0.98 6.99
C THR A 41 -3.10 -1.89 5.99
N ARG A 42 -4.40 -1.67 5.82
CA ARG A 42 -5.22 -2.20 4.75
C ARG A 42 -6.09 -1.06 4.23
N HIS A 43 -5.72 -0.53 3.07
CA HIS A 43 -6.42 0.55 2.41
C HIS A 43 -7.15 0.06 1.18
N ASN A 44 -8.41 0.45 1.04
CA ASN A 44 -9.21 0.13 -0.14
C ASN A 44 -9.54 1.39 -0.93
N GLY A 45 -9.57 1.27 -2.25
CA GLY A 45 -9.94 2.35 -3.15
C GLY A 45 -10.45 1.84 -4.48
N ARG A 46 -11.12 2.70 -5.24
CA ARG A 46 -11.55 2.44 -6.61
C ARG A 46 -11.08 3.54 -7.53
N ALA A 47 -11.01 3.23 -8.83
CA ALA A 47 -10.76 4.22 -9.85
C ALA A 47 -11.80 5.37 -9.79
N GLY A 48 -11.35 6.59 -10.00
CA GLY A 48 -12.17 7.80 -10.03
C GLY A 48 -11.34 8.99 -10.48
N THR A 49 -11.94 10.18 -10.61
CA THR A 49 -11.26 11.42 -11.04
C THR A 49 -10.06 11.78 -10.14
N HIS A 50 -10.05 11.22 -8.92
CA HIS A 50 -8.94 11.27 -7.97
C HIS A 50 -8.61 9.86 -7.47
N GLY A 51 -8.71 8.87 -8.38
CA GLY A 51 -8.52 7.46 -8.04
C GLY A 51 -7.09 7.15 -7.65
N THR A 52 -6.97 6.29 -6.66
CA THR A 52 -5.69 5.78 -6.18
C THR A 52 -5.11 4.70 -7.10
N TYR A 53 -5.95 4.15 -7.99
CA TYR A 53 -5.57 3.08 -8.90
C TYR A 53 -4.85 3.59 -10.14
N ASN A 54 -3.64 3.09 -10.31
CA ASN A 54 -2.87 3.28 -11.52
C ASN A 54 -2.28 1.92 -11.94
N PRO A 55 -2.87 1.22 -12.93
CA PRO A 55 -2.39 -0.09 -13.35
C PRO A 55 -0.93 -0.07 -13.78
N LYS A 56 -0.50 0.98 -14.48
CA LYS A 56 0.90 1.14 -14.90
C LYS A 56 1.84 1.29 -13.71
N HIS A 57 1.40 1.88 -12.60
CA HIS A 57 2.17 1.92 -11.36
C HIS A 57 2.29 0.53 -10.74
N ASN A 58 1.20 -0.22 -10.73
CA ASN A 58 1.16 -1.52 -10.06
C ASN A 58 1.99 -2.57 -10.81
N ASP A 59 1.91 -2.62 -12.13
CA ASP A 59 2.68 -3.55 -12.97
C ASP A 59 4.02 -3.01 -13.47
N ARG A 60 4.39 -1.76 -13.07
CA ARG A 60 5.63 -1.08 -13.49
C ARG A 60 5.78 -0.93 -15.02
N SER A 61 4.70 -0.90 -15.76
CA SER A 61 4.70 -0.75 -17.23
C SER A 61 4.95 0.69 -17.70
N PHE A 62 5.87 1.40 -17.05
CA PHE A 62 6.31 2.75 -17.42
C PHE A 62 7.83 2.90 -17.24
N ASN A 63 8.40 4.00 -17.72
CA ASN A 63 9.83 4.25 -17.58
C ASN A 63 10.18 4.62 -16.12
N LEU A 64 10.78 3.66 -15.40
CA LEU A 64 11.14 3.79 -13.97
C LEU A 64 12.19 4.90 -13.73
N ALA A 65 13.04 5.20 -14.71
CA ALA A 65 14.06 6.23 -14.57
C ALA A 65 13.49 7.65 -14.33
N ASN A 66 12.19 7.84 -14.60
CA ASN A 66 11.51 9.12 -14.38
C ASN A 66 10.85 9.21 -12.98
N SER A 67 11.05 8.22 -12.12
CA SER A 67 10.40 8.14 -10.81
C SER A 67 11.42 8.25 -9.68
N GLU A 68 11.43 9.38 -8.98
CA GLU A 68 12.40 9.66 -7.88
C GLU A 68 12.22 8.72 -6.66
N HIS A 69 11.05 8.09 -6.51
CA HIS A 69 10.72 7.26 -5.34
C HIS A 69 10.79 5.76 -5.59
N ILE A 70 11.13 5.34 -6.81
CA ILE A 70 11.26 3.94 -7.22
C ILE A 70 12.73 3.66 -7.54
N ASP A 71 13.27 2.61 -6.93
CA ASP A 71 14.61 2.11 -7.22
C ASP A 71 14.55 1.06 -8.35
N PRO A 72 15.08 1.36 -9.56
CA PRO A 72 14.99 0.46 -10.71
C PRO A 72 15.71 -0.89 -10.50
N GLU A 73 16.77 -0.93 -9.70
CA GLU A 73 17.47 -2.17 -9.40
C GLU A 73 16.66 -3.06 -8.44
N ARG A 74 16.02 -2.45 -7.45
CA ARG A 74 15.13 -3.15 -6.52
C ARG A 74 13.84 -3.60 -7.19
N ALA A 75 13.37 -2.90 -8.23
CA ALA A 75 12.17 -3.27 -8.99
C ALA A 75 12.28 -4.66 -9.63
N LYS A 76 13.50 -5.12 -9.94
CA LYS A 76 13.75 -6.50 -10.42
C LYS A 76 13.38 -7.58 -9.40
N GLY A 77 13.27 -7.22 -8.14
CA GLY A 77 12.83 -8.10 -7.05
C GLY A 77 11.33 -8.09 -6.79
N ASN A 78 10.56 -7.25 -7.48
CA ASN A 78 9.11 -7.22 -7.33
C ASN A 78 8.49 -8.56 -7.75
N ILE A 79 7.37 -8.91 -7.11
CA ILE A 79 6.68 -10.19 -7.35
C ILE A 79 5.24 -9.88 -7.74
N TYR A 80 4.75 -10.57 -8.76
CA TYR A 80 3.42 -10.39 -9.30
C TYR A 80 2.62 -11.68 -9.24
N GLY A 81 1.31 -11.58 -9.17
CA GLY A 81 0.41 -12.71 -9.27
C GLY A 81 -0.92 -12.31 -9.90
N ASP A 82 -1.53 -13.22 -10.62
CA ASP A 82 -2.85 -13.03 -11.19
C ASP A 82 -3.70 -14.32 -11.16
N CYS A 83 -4.99 -14.16 -11.44
CA CYS A 83 -5.96 -15.26 -11.39
C CYS A 83 -5.78 -16.32 -12.50
N PHE A 84 -5.07 -16.01 -13.58
CA PHE A 84 -4.88 -16.92 -14.72
C PHE A 84 -3.53 -17.65 -14.67
N HIS A 85 -2.45 -16.95 -14.31
CA HIS A 85 -1.08 -17.45 -14.44
C HIS A 85 -0.42 -17.76 -13.10
N GLY A 86 -1.03 -17.30 -11.98
CA GLY A 86 -0.46 -17.47 -10.65
C GLY A 86 0.73 -16.55 -10.39
N PHE A 87 1.72 -17.02 -9.63
CA PHE A 87 2.89 -16.22 -9.27
C PHE A 87 3.86 -16.00 -10.42
N ARG A 88 4.38 -14.79 -10.53
CA ARG A 88 5.44 -14.40 -11.46
C ARG A 88 6.48 -13.53 -10.74
N SER A 89 7.74 -13.68 -11.10
CA SER A 89 8.79 -12.70 -10.79
C SER A 89 8.58 -11.44 -11.66
N ALA A 90 9.35 -10.37 -11.36
CA ALA A 90 9.26 -9.11 -12.11
C ALA A 90 9.19 -9.33 -13.62
N LEU A 91 8.34 -8.55 -14.26
CA LEU A 91 8.29 -8.42 -15.72
C LEU A 91 9.68 -8.06 -16.22
N ASN A 92 10.23 -8.84 -17.14
CA ASN A 92 11.39 -8.43 -17.91
C ASN A 92 10.91 -7.82 -19.23
N PRO A 93 10.75 -6.49 -19.33
CA PRO A 93 10.26 -5.86 -20.57
C PRO A 93 11.21 -6.04 -21.76
N GLN A 94 12.38 -6.65 -21.53
CA GLN A 94 13.37 -6.94 -22.57
C GLN A 94 13.34 -8.41 -23.02
N ASP A 95 12.51 -9.25 -22.38
CA ASP A 95 12.32 -10.62 -22.81
C ASP A 95 11.07 -10.71 -23.70
N PRO A 96 11.23 -10.91 -25.01
CA PRO A 96 10.09 -11.00 -25.93
C PRO A 96 9.21 -12.22 -25.67
N ASP A 97 9.68 -13.22 -24.91
CA ASP A 97 8.91 -14.38 -24.49
C ASP A 97 8.25 -14.20 -23.12
N ASP A 98 8.60 -13.13 -22.36
CA ASP A 98 7.91 -12.73 -21.14
C ASP A 98 6.63 -11.94 -21.47
N LEU A 99 5.66 -12.64 -22.07
CA LEU A 99 4.31 -12.15 -22.38
C LEU A 99 3.47 -12.00 -21.10
N ALA A 100 4.06 -11.44 -20.06
CA ALA A 100 3.34 -11.19 -18.83
C ALA A 100 2.22 -10.17 -19.10
N ALA A 101 0.98 -10.63 -18.99
CA ALA A 101 -0.18 -9.76 -19.13
C ALA A 101 -0.11 -8.62 -18.10
N THR A 102 -0.34 -7.40 -18.55
CA THR A 102 -0.50 -6.24 -17.68
C THR A 102 -1.75 -6.39 -16.80
N PHE A 103 -1.84 -5.67 -15.71
CA PHE A 103 -3.05 -5.65 -14.87
C PHE A 103 -4.29 -5.32 -15.71
N SER A 104 -4.20 -4.35 -16.62
CA SER A 104 -5.30 -3.99 -17.51
C SER A 104 -5.75 -5.14 -18.42
N GLU A 105 -4.83 -5.95 -18.91
CA GLU A 105 -5.14 -7.13 -19.74
C GLU A 105 -5.77 -8.24 -18.92
N VAL A 106 -5.24 -8.54 -17.73
CA VAL A 106 -5.81 -9.54 -16.81
C VAL A 106 -7.23 -9.18 -16.43
N GLU A 107 -7.46 -7.93 -15.97
CA GLU A 107 -8.78 -7.44 -15.59
C GLU A 107 -9.77 -7.50 -16.77
N ARG A 108 -9.35 -7.07 -17.97
CA ARG A 108 -10.17 -7.15 -19.19
C ARG A 108 -10.54 -8.59 -19.49
N GLN A 109 -9.57 -9.50 -19.53
CA GLN A 109 -9.82 -10.93 -19.82
C GLN A 109 -10.78 -11.55 -18.82
N PHE A 110 -10.64 -11.20 -17.53
CA PHE A 110 -11.56 -11.68 -16.50
C PHE A 110 -12.98 -11.17 -16.74
N TYR A 111 -13.14 -9.86 -17.00
CA TYR A 111 -14.44 -9.26 -17.25
C TYR A 111 -15.10 -9.80 -18.51
N GLU A 112 -14.36 -9.98 -19.59
CA GLU A 112 -14.85 -10.61 -20.83
C GLU A 112 -15.33 -12.02 -20.57
N SER A 113 -14.54 -12.84 -19.89
CA SER A 113 -14.90 -14.24 -19.63
C SER A 113 -16.13 -14.39 -18.72
N ARG A 114 -16.32 -13.46 -17.78
CA ARG A 114 -17.32 -13.60 -16.73
C ARG A 114 -18.58 -12.78 -16.93
N TYR A 115 -18.50 -11.61 -17.58
CA TYR A 115 -19.60 -10.66 -17.66
C TYR A 115 -20.12 -10.41 -19.09
N SER A 116 -19.55 -11.01 -20.14
CA SER A 116 -20.05 -10.82 -21.51
C SER A 116 -21.52 -11.18 -21.66
N ASN A 117 -21.95 -12.31 -21.10
CA ASN A 117 -23.36 -12.71 -21.14
C ASN A 117 -24.29 -11.67 -20.47
N PHE A 118 -23.87 -11.08 -19.36
CA PHE A 118 -24.64 -10.00 -18.71
C PHE A 118 -24.72 -8.75 -19.60
N VAL A 119 -23.61 -8.33 -20.20
CA VAL A 119 -23.55 -7.15 -21.08
C VAL A 119 -24.43 -7.37 -22.32
N GLU A 120 -24.30 -8.50 -23.01
CA GLU A 120 -25.06 -8.85 -24.20
C GLU A 120 -26.56 -8.88 -23.88
N SER A 121 -26.97 -9.64 -22.87
CA SER A 121 -28.36 -9.75 -22.47
C SER A 121 -28.97 -8.42 -22.02
N GLN A 122 -28.19 -7.56 -21.33
CA GLN A 122 -28.65 -6.22 -20.99
C GLN A 122 -28.85 -5.34 -22.20
N ASN A 123 -27.93 -5.39 -23.18
CA ASN A 123 -27.99 -4.61 -24.41
C ASN A 123 -29.19 -5.06 -25.30
N GLU A 124 -29.44 -6.36 -25.36
CA GLU A 124 -30.64 -6.88 -26.03
C GLU A 124 -31.93 -6.38 -25.38
N ARG A 125 -32.02 -6.38 -24.05
CA ARG A 125 -33.17 -5.83 -23.33
C ARG A 125 -33.36 -4.34 -23.63
N ASN A 126 -32.27 -3.57 -23.63
CA ASN A 126 -32.31 -2.15 -23.98
C ASN A 126 -32.80 -1.92 -25.42
N ALA A 127 -32.33 -2.72 -26.37
CA ALA A 127 -32.77 -2.64 -27.77
C ALA A 127 -34.26 -2.93 -27.92
N LYS A 128 -34.80 -3.95 -27.23
CA LYS A 128 -36.24 -4.30 -27.23
C LYS A 128 -37.14 -3.15 -26.77
N ILE A 129 -36.65 -2.35 -25.82
CA ILE A 129 -37.39 -1.19 -25.29
C ILE A 129 -36.95 0.14 -25.93
N ARG A 130 -36.15 0.09 -27.00
CA ARG A 130 -35.60 1.24 -27.74
C ARG A 130 -34.78 2.21 -26.94
N HIS A 131 -34.02 1.71 -25.94
CA HIS A 131 -33.11 2.46 -25.10
C HIS A 131 -31.65 2.04 -25.31
N THR A 132 -31.20 2.04 -26.56
CA THR A 132 -29.82 1.65 -26.93
C THR A 132 -28.74 2.60 -26.38
N GLU A 133 -29.12 3.82 -26.00
CA GLU A 133 -28.25 4.76 -25.31
C GLU A 133 -27.79 4.26 -23.91
N ARG A 134 -28.43 3.22 -23.39
CA ARG A 134 -28.07 2.56 -22.11
C ARG A 134 -27.19 1.32 -22.31
N ASN A 135 -26.84 1.00 -23.56
CA ASN A 135 -25.96 -0.10 -23.85
C ASN A 135 -24.60 0.13 -23.21
N ARG A 136 -23.98 -0.96 -22.80
CA ARG A 136 -22.66 -0.95 -22.17
C ARG A 136 -21.74 -1.93 -22.87
N THR A 137 -20.44 -1.67 -22.69
CA THR A 137 -19.34 -2.56 -23.09
C THR A 137 -18.66 -3.11 -21.85
N ILE A 138 -17.70 -3.99 -22.01
CA ILE A 138 -16.83 -4.45 -20.92
C ILE A 138 -16.00 -3.28 -20.38
N GLU A 139 -15.53 -2.39 -21.25
CA GLU A 139 -14.80 -1.18 -20.87
C GLU A 139 -15.63 -0.28 -19.95
N ASP A 140 -16.91 -0.11 -20.27
CA ASP A 140 -17.83 0.66 -19.39
C ASP A 140 -17.99 0.06 -18.00
N LEU A 141 -17.84 -1.27 -17.86
CA LEU A 141 -17.84 -1.92 -16.55
C LEU A 141 -16.51 -1.71 -15.83
N LEU A 142 -15.38 -1.79 -16.53
CA LEU A 142 -14.04 -1.59 -15.99
C LEU A 142 -13.82 -0.13 -15.53
N GLU A 143 -14.41 0.84 -16.22
CA GLU A 143 -14.32 2.27 -15.89
C GLU A 143 -15.41 2.75 -14.93
N GLY A 144 -16.46 1.95 -14.76
CA GLY A 144 -17.63 2.33 -13.96
C GLY A 144 -17.33 2.37 -12.45
N LYS A 145 -17.60 3.49 -11.78
CA LYS A 145 -17.33 3.69 -10.33
C LYS A 145 -17.87 2.59 -9.42
N LYS A 146 -18.91 1.87 -9.83
CA LYS A 146 -19.57 0.81 -9.03
C LYS A 146 -19.23 -0.60 -9.51
N THR A 147 -18.69 -0.71 -10.71
CA THR A 147 -18.46 -1.97 -11.41
C THR A 147 -16.99 -2.28 -11.62
N CYS A 148 -16.11 -1.28 -11.58
CA CYS A 148 -14.67 -1.48 -11.70
C CYS A 148 -14.12 -2.28 -10.52
N PRO A 149 -13.00 -2.97 -10.70
CA PRO A 149 -12.29 -3.60 -9.60
C PRO A 149 -11.94 -2.62 -8.48
N GLU A 150 -11.93 -3.13 -7.25
CA GLU A 150 -11.43 -2.41 -6.09
C GLU A 150 -9.96 -2.75 -5.86
N GLU A 151 -9.18 -1.77 -5.47
CA GLU A 151 -7.80 -1.95 -5.05
C GLU A 151 -7.70 -2.01 -3.53
N THR A 152 -6.89 -2.92 -3.03
CA THR A 152 -6.47 -2.97 -1.63
C THR A 152 -4.95 -2.90 -1.54
N ILE A 153 -4.45 -2.02 -0.68
CA ILE A 153 -3.02 -1.92 -0.36
C ILE A 153 -2.78 -2.54 1.01
N TYR A 154 -1.85 -3.47 1.09
CA TYR A 154 -1.40 -4.11 2.33
C TYR A 154 0.01 -3.68 2.67
N GLN A 155 0.22 -3.22 3.91
CA GLN A 155 1.52 -2.83 4.43
C GLN A 155 1.60 -3.18 5.91
N LEU A 156 2.74 -3.72 6.35
CA LEU A 156 3.02 -4.08 7.75
C LEU A 156 4.18 -3.23 8.26
N GLY A 157 3.83 -2.17 8.98
CA GLY A 157 4.78 -1.19 9.50
C GLY A 157 4.72 0.15 8.78
N THR A 158 5.76 0.95 9.00
CA THR A 158 5.95 2.30 8.44
C THR A 158 7.30 2.39 7.73
N LYS A 159 7.66 3.56 7.22
CA LYS A 159 8.98 3.79 6.60
C LYS A 159 10.14 3.50 7.56
N ASP A 160 9.95 3.77 8.85
CA ASP A 160 11.01 3.71 9.85
C ASP A 160 11.15 2.31 10.48
N ASP A 161 10.06 1.54 10.54
CA ASP A 161 10.04 0.15 11.02
C ASP A 161 8.94 -0.64 10.33
N HIS A 162 9.32 -1.70 9.60
CA HIS A 162 8.39 -2.52 8.82
C HIS A 162 8.84 -3.98 8.74
N ALA A 163 7.88 -4.86 8.45
CA ALA A 163 8.17 -6.25 8.12
C ALA A 163 8.98 -6.33 6.80
N SER A 164 9.82 -7.36 6.68
CA SER A 164 10.49 -7.62 5.41
C SER A 164 9.50 -7.98 4.31
N GLY A 165 9.89 -7.78 3.04
CA GLY A 165 9.06 -8.16 1.90
C GLY A 165 8.68 -9.64 1.90
N GLU A 166 9.57 -10.53 2.35
CA GLU A 166 9.32 -11.99 2.46
C GLU A 166 8.22 -12.29 3.49
N VAL A 167 8.26 -11.63 4.66
CA VAL A 167 7.24 -11.79 5.70
C VAL A 167 5.90 -11.21 5.23
N LEU A 168 5.90 -10.02 4.61
CA LEU A 168 4.69 -9.43 4.03
C LEU A 168 4.08 -10.35 2.97
N LEU A 169 4.91 -10.90 2.06
CA LEU A 169 4.45 -11.83 1.03
C LEU A 169 3.80 -13.07 1.66
N ALA A 170 4.45 -13.68 2.66
CA ALA A 170 3.93 -14.86 3.33
C ALA A 170 2.58 -14.60 4.01
N VAL A 171 2.46 -13.49 4.74
CA VAL A 171 1.22 -13.07 5.42
C VAL A 171 0.11 -12.80 4.42
N VAL A 172 0.38 -12.03 3.35
CA VAL A 172 -0.66 -11.66 2.39
C VAL A 172 -1.04 -12.84 1.49
N THR A 173 -0.10 -13.73 1.16
CA THR A 173 -0.44 -14.96 0.42
C THR A 173 -1.39 -15.84 1.22
N GLU A 174 -1.11 -16.08 2.51
CA GLU A 174 -2.00 -16.84 3.39
C GLU A 174 -3.37 -16.13 3.52
N PHE A 175 -3.36 -14.80 3.63
CA PHE A 175 -4.59 -14.01 3.64
C PHE A 175 -5.40 -14.18 2.36
N ILE A 176 -4.78 -14.08 1.18
CA ILE A 176 -5.48 -14.25 -0.11
C ILE A 176 -6.04 -15.66 -0.26
N GLU A 177 -5.32 -16.70 0.19
CA GLU A 177 -5.82 -18.08 0.20
C GLU A 177 -7.06 -18.22 1.10
N GLU A 178 -7.00 -17.71 2.33
CA GLU A 178 -8.13 -17.74 3.27
C GLU A 178 -9.29 -16.86 2.79
N PHE A 179 -8.99 -15.70 2.20
CA PHE A 179 -9.96 -14.78 1.60
C PHE A 179 -10.72 -15.46 0.44
N LYS A 180 -10.02 -16.12 -0.48
CA LYS A 180 -10.63 -16.88 -1.58
C LYS A 180 -11.47 -18.05 -1.07
N ALA A 181 -11.00 -18.75 -0.03
CA ALA A 181 -11.75 -19.87 0.55
C ALA A 181 -13.05 -19.42 1.23
N ARG A 182 -13.08 -18.23 1.84
CA ARG A 182 -14.25 -17.71 2.55
C ARG A 182 -15.22 -16.95 1.65
N PHE A 183 -14.73 -16.20 0.69
CA PHE A 183 -15.49 -15.19 -0.06
C PHE A 183 -15.48 -15.40 -1.57
N GLY A 184 -14.74 -16.41 -2.07
CA GLY A 184 -14.50 -16.64 -3.48
C GLY A 184 -15.74 -16.91 -4.34
N ASP A 185 -16.89 -17.21 -3.71
CA ASP A 185 -18.16 -17.33 -4.43
C ASP A 185 -18.64 -15.98 -4.98
N HIS A 186 -18.26 -14.87 -4.35
CA HIS A 186 -18.73 -13.52 -4.65
C HIS A 186 -17.64 -12.45 -4.70
N VAL A 187 -16.39 -12.78 -4.36
CA VAL A 187 -15.26 -11.85 -4.41
C VAL A 187 -14.08 -12.51 -5.10
N HIS A 188 -13.67 -11.94 -6.21
CA HIS A 188 -12.64 -12.52 -7.07
C HIS A 188 -11.40 -11.65 -7.06
N VAL A 189 -10.28 -12.17 -6.54
CA VAL A 189 -8.96 -11.54 -6.64
C VAL A 189 -8.46 -11.71 -8.07
N LEU A 190 -8.18 -10.62 -8.75
CA LEU A 190 -7.79 -10.57 -10.16
C LEU A 190 -6.27 -10.64 -10.31
N ASP A 191 -5.59 -9.69 -9.71
CA ASP A 191 -4.14 -9.55 -9.73
C ASP A 191 -3.61 -8.88 -8.47
N TRP A 192 -2.30 -8.98 -8.25
CA TRP A 192 -1.60 -8.32 -7.17
C TRP A 192 -0.10 -8.16 -7.48
N ALA A 193 0.52 -7.16 -6.87
CA ALA A 193 1.95 -6.88 -6.98
C ALA A 193 2.55 -6.60 -5.61
N LEU A 194 3.66 -7.28 -5.26
CA LEU A 194 4.54 -6.91 -4.16
C LEU A 194 5.61 -5.94 -4.66
N HIS A 195 5.59 -4.74 -4.17
CA HIS A 195 6.60 -3.73 -4.43
C HIS A 195 7.68 -3.74 -3.34
N LEU A 196 8.91 -4.01 -3.76
CA LEU A 196 10.12 -3.95 -2.93
C LEU A 196 10.99 -2.73 -3.27
N ASP A 197 10.64 -2.03 -4.30
CA ASP A 197 11.39 -0.95 -4.95
C ASP A 197 11.07 0.44 -4.40
N GLU A 198 10.13 0.56 -3.50
CA GLU A 198 9.81 1.78 -2.76
C GLU A 198 10.37 1.74 -1.33
N SER A 199 10.14 2.82 -0.57
CA SER A 199 10.69 3.00 0.79
C SER A 199 10.17 1.96 1.80
N THR A 200 9.00 1.40 1.59
CA THR A 200 8.37 0.41 2.46
C THR A 200 7.75 -0.69 1.60
N PRO A 201 8.02 -1.98 1.87
CA PRO A 201 7.36 -3.08 1.16
C PRO A 201 5.84 -3.00 1.32
N HIS A 202 5.12 -3.12 0.21
CA HIS A 202 3.67 -3.14 0.22
C HIS A 202 3.13 -3.96 -0.96
N ILE A 203 1.88 -4.42 -0.82
CA ILE A 203 1.20 -5.19 -1.86
C ILE A 203 -0.02 -4.41 -2.33
N HIS A 204 -0.13 -4.23 -3.63
CA HIS A 204 -1.35 -3.83 -4.32
C HIS A 204 -2.11 -5.09 -4.74
N GLU A 205 -3.36 -5.19 -4.41
CA GLU A 205 -4.24 -6.30 -4.79
C GLU A 205 -5.53 -5.75 -5.37
N ARG A 206 -6.00 -6.38 -6.46
CA ARG A 206 -7.22 -5.98 -7.15
C ARG A 206 -8.25 -7.09 -7.11
N HIS A 207 -9.48 -6.73 -6.75
CA HIS A 207 -10.60 -7.68 -6.70
C HIS A 207 -11.90 -7.06 -7.19
N VAL A 208 -12.85 -7.92 -7.54
CA VAL A 208 -14.21 -7.53 -7.93
C VAL A 208 -15.24 -8.30 -7.12
N PHE A 209 -16.32 -7.63 -6.77
CA PHE A 209 -17.50 -8.21 -6.16
C PHE A 209 -18.56 -8.49 -7.20
N ASP A 210 -19.09 -9.71 -7.26
CA ASP A 210 -20.19 -10.03 -8.15
C ASP A 210 -21.29 -10.88 -7.53
N CYS A 211 -22.44 -10.80 -8.12
CA CYS A 211 -23.59 -11.60 -7.71
C CYS A 211 -24.57 -11.73 -8.89
N GLU A 212 -25.42 -12.72 -8.85
CA GLU A 212 -26.53 -12.82 -9.79
C GLU A 212 -27.48 -11.63 -9.65
N ASN A 213 -27.88 -11.07 -10.77
CA ASN A 213 -28.91 -10.06 -10.82
C ASN A 213 -30.32 -10.70 -10.83
N LYS A 214 -31.37 -9.89 -10.89
CA LYS A 214 -32.76 -10.37 -10.95
C LYS A 214 -33.12 -11.21 -12.20
N HIS A 215 -32.22 -11.30 -13.17
CA HIS A 215 -32.37 -12.07 -14.41
C HIS A 215 -31.52 -13.34 -14.42
N GLY A 216 -30.85 -13.67 -13.31
CA GLY A 216 -29.97 -14.83 -13.19
C GLY A 216 -28.61 -14.64 -13.89
N GLU A 217 -28.22 -13.40 -14.19
CA GLU A 217 -26.93 -13.09 -14.82
C GLU A 217 -25.94 -12.58 -13.77
N VAL A 218 -24.73 -13.12 -13.78
CA VAL A 218 -23.64 -12.66 -12.92
C VAL A 218 -23.16 -11.29 -13.37
N ALA A 219 -23.13 -10.32 -12.46
CA ALA A 219 -22.73 -8.95 -12.76
C ALA A 219 -21.97 -8.32 -11.58
N PRO A 220 -21.08 -7.33 -11.78
CA PRO A 220 -20.41 -6.62 -10.71
C PRO A 220 -21.43 -5.89 -9.82
N GLN A 221 -21.58 -6.35 -8.55
CA GLN A 221 -22.59 -5.86 -7.60
C GLN A 221 -22.10 -6.01 -6.15
N GLN A 222 -21.31 -5.09 -5.65
CA GLN A 222 -20.70 -5.17 -4.31
C GLN A 222 -21.71 -5.42 -3.19
N GLU A 223 -22.76 -4.60 -3.10
CA GLU A 223 -23.68 -4.65 -1.95
C GLU A 223 -24.46 -5.99 -1.89
N LYS A 224 -24.89 -6.49 -3.06
CA LYS A 224 -25.55 -7.80 -3.14
C LYS A 224 -24.60 -8.97 -2.91
N ALA A 225 -23.38 -8.89 -3.39
CA ALA A 225 -22.35 -9.89 -3.13
C ALA A 225 -22.10 -10.02 -1.63
N LEU A 226 -21.96 -8.89 -0.93
CA LEU A 226 -21.74 -8.87 0.50
C LEU A 226 -22.98 -9.33 1.30
N GLU A 227 -24.19 -9.05 0.82
CA GLU A 227 -25.42 -9.59 1.37
C GLU A 227 -25.49 -11.12 1.22
N ALA A 228 -25.15 -11.64 0.05
CA ALA A 228 -25.11 -13.09 -0.21
C ALA A 228 -24.06 -13.81 0.66
N LEU A 229 -22.94 -13.13 0.96
CA LEU A 229 -21.92 -13.61 1.89
C LEU A 229 -22.31 -13.51 3.36
N GLY A 230 -23.51 -12.97 3.69
CA GLY A 230 -24.04 -12.88 5.04
C GLY A 230 -23.50 -11.70 5.86
N PHE A 231 -22.99 -10.66 5.21
CA PHE A 231 -22.59 -9.44 5.92
C PHE A 231 -23.77 -8.53 6.17
N ASP A 232 -23.96 -8.13 7.44
CA ASP A 232 -24.99 -7.20 7.85
C ASP A 232 -24.53 -5.74 7.77
N LEU A 233 -25.49 -4.81 7.77
CA LEU A 233 -25.21 -3.40 7.98
C LEU A 233 -24.66 -3.17 9.39
N PRO A 234 -23.73 -2.21 9.60
CA PRO A 234 -23.29 -1.82 10.94
C PRO A 234 -24.43 -1.47 11.89
N ASP A 235 -25.48 -0.85 11.36
CA ASP A 235 -26.71 -0.50 12.06
C ASP A 235 -27.91 -0.99 11.22
N PRO A 236 -28.48 -2.16 11.55
CA PRO A 236 -29.61 -2.74 10.78
C PRO A 236 -30.87 -1.89 10.77
N ASP A 237 -31.06 -1.03 11.79
CA ASP A 237 -32.22 -0.17 11.93
C ASP A 237 -32.14 1.09 11.05
N LYS A 238 -30.99 1.35 10.44
CA LYS A 238 -30.79 2.50 9.56
C LYS A 238 -30.69 2.10 8.08
N PRO A 239 -31.17 2.97 7.19
CA PRO A 239 -31.08 2.73 5.75
C PRO A 239 -29.61 2.67 5.27
N LEU A 240 -29.42 1.96 4.15
CA LEU A 240 -28.15 1.91 3.43
C LEU A 240 -27.64 3.32 3.11
N SER A 241 -26.41 3.60 3.46
CA SER A 241 -25.76 4.90 3.23
C SER A 241 -24.24 4.75 3.13
N ARG A 242 -23.54 5.84 2.80
CA ARG A 242 -22.06 5.86 2.80
C ARG A 242 -21.45 5.46 4.16
N ARG A 243 -22.17 5.73 5.28
CA ARG A 243 -21.71 5.42 6.64
C ARG A 243 -22.37 4.18 7.24
N ASN A 244 -23.27 3.55 6.52
CA ASN A 244 -23.98 2.34 6.95
C ASN A 244 -24.18 1.42 5.75
N ASN A 245 -23.18 0.59 5.46
CA ASN A 245 -23.18 -0.35 4.34
C ASN A 245 -22.39 -1.61 4.70
N ARG A 246 -22.64 -2.69 3.99
CA ARG A 246 -22.03 -4.00 4.25
C ARG A 246 -20.53 -4.04 4.04
N LYS A 247 -19.99 -3.11 3.22
CA LYS A 247 -18.54 -3.00 3.00
C LYS A 247 -17.78 -2.67 4.29
N ILE A 248 -18.38 -1.91 5.21
CA ILE A 248 -17.76 -1.55 6.49
C ILE A 248 -17.56 -2.80 7.35
N THR A 249 -18.59 -3.66 7.47
CA THR A 249 -18.49 -4.92 8.23
C THR A 249 -17.58 -5.93 7.58
N PHE A 250 -17.61 -6.03 6.24
CA PHE A 250 -16.68 -6.84 5.47
C PHE A 250 -15.22 -6.40 5.67
N ASP A 251 -14.93 -5.10 5.57
CA ASP A 251 -13.58 -4.59 5.75
C ASP A 251 -13.05 -4.81 7.18
N ALA A 252 -13.93 -4.70 8.18
CA ALA A 252 -13.57 -5.02 9.56
C ALA A 252 -13.23 -6.52 9.72
N ALA A 253 -14.00 -7.41 9.09
CA ALA A 253 -13.73 -8.85 9.10
C ALA A 253 -12.41 -9.19 8.38
N CYS A 254 -12.15 -8.57 7.21
CA CYS A 254 -10.89 -8.74 6.49
C CYS A 254 -9.69 -8.22 7.29
N ARG A 255 -9.82 -7.05 7.95
CA ARG A 255 -8.76 -6.54 8.81
C ARG A 255 -8.45 -7.48 9.96
N LYS A 256 -9.48 -8.00 10.63
CA LYS A 256 -9.34 -8.96 11.73
C LYS A 256 -8.63 -10.23 11.26
N MET A 257 -9.04 -10.78 10.12
CA MET A 257 -8.41 -11.96 9.51
C MET A 257 -6.93 -11.72 9.20
N LEU A 258 -6.59 -10.59 8.57
CA LEU A 258 -5.21 -10.23 8.28
C LEU A 258 -4.38 -10.04 9.56
N PHE A 259 -4.95 -9.45 10.60
CA PHE A 259 -4.30 -9.26 11.89
C PHE A 259 -3.98 -10.61 12.56
N GLU A 260 -4.93 -11.54 12.57
CA GLU A 260 -4.75 -12.87 13.13
C GLU A 260 -3.69 -13.68 12.36
N ILE A 261 -3.66 -13.57 11.04
CA ILE A 261 -2.63 -14.20 10.20
C ILE A 261 -1.26 -13.60 10.51
N ALA A 262 -1.13 -12.29 10.54
CA ALA A 262 0.14 -11.63 10.83
C ALA A 262 0.67 -12.00 12.23
N LYS A 263 -0.20 -12.14 13.24
CA LYS A 263 0.17 -12.66 14.56
C LYS A 263 0.67 -14.12 14.48
N ARG A 264 0.07 -14.98 13.66
CA ARG A 264 0.56 -16.36 13.44
C ARG A 264 1.98 -16.40 12.84
N HIS A 265 2.32 -15.37 12.04
CA HIS A 265 3.67 -15.16 11.50
C HIS A 265 4.64 -14.51 12.51
N GLY A 266 4.24 -14.33 13.77
CA GLY A 266 5.10 -13.82 14.85
C GLY A 266 5.27 -12.31 14.85
N LEU A 267 4.36 -11.56 14.23
CA LEU A 267 4.39 -10.10 14.23
C LEU A 267 3.62 -9.54 15.41
N ASP A 268 4.24 -8.61 16.13
CA ASP A 268 3.58 -7.79 17.14
C ASP A 268 2.97 -6.55 16.47
N LEU A 269 1.64 -6.46 16.49
CA LEU A 269 0.89 -5.43 15.79
C LEU A 269 0.09 -4.56 16.75
N GLU A 270 -0.13 -3.31 16.38
CA GLU A 270 -1.08 -2.42 17.06
C GLU A 270 -2.50 -2.99 16.94
N GLU A 271 -3.15 -3.23 18.10
CA GLU A 271 -4.50 -3.82 18.13
C GLU A 271 -5.57 -2.84 17.63
N GLU A 272 -5.45 -1.56 18.00
CA GLU A 272 -6.40 -0.54 17.59
C GLU A 272 -6.13 -0.07 16.16
N ALA A 273 -7.18 -0.08 15.36
CA ALA A 273 -7.12 0.56 14.05
C ALA A 273 -7.14 2.07 14.23
N GLU A 274 -6.07 2.76 13.87
CA GLU A 274 -6.15 4.20 13.67
C GLU A 274 -7.06 4.51 12.47
N TYR A 275 -8.33 4.71 12.75
CA TYR A 275 -9.23 5.35 11.79
C TYR A 275 -8.87 6.84 11.76
N GLY A 276 -7.90 7.20 10.92
CA GLY A 276 -7.55 8.60 10.76
C GLY A 276 -8.78 9.37 10.26
N ASN A 277 -9.35 10.24 11.10
CA ASN A 277 -10.28 11.30 10.70
C ASN A 277 -9.59 12.34 9.78
N ARG A 278 -8.44 11.99 9.20
CA ARG A 278 -7.70 12.83 8.27
C ARG A 278 -8.45 12.79 6.94
N LYS A 279 -8.74 13.97 6.39
CA LYS A 279 -9.13 14.07 4.99
C LYS A 279 -8.11 13.30 4.17
N TYR A 280 -8.59 12.42 3.29
CA TYR A 280 -7.75 11.77 2.30
C TYR A 280 -7.02 12.87 1.53
N LEU A 281 -5.72 12.96 1.73
CA LEU A 281 -4.85 13.77 0.91
C LEU A 281 -4.30 12.83 -0.17
N GLU A 282 -4.29 13.28 -1.40
CA GLU A 282 -3.56 12.58 -2.45
C GLU A 282 -2.10 12.39 -2.01
N LYS A 283 -1.46 11.30 -2.47
CA LYS A 283 -0.08 10.95 -2.05
C LYS A 283 0.86 12.16 -2.16
N GLN A 284 0.72 12.96 -3.21
CA GLN A 284 1.50 14.18 -3.42
C GLN A 284 1.21 15.27 -2.37
N ASP A 285 -0.06 15.51 -2.05
CA ASP A 285 -0.45 16.50 -1.03
C ASP A 285 -0.02 16.08 0.37
N PHE A 286 -0.07 14.78 0.67
CA PHE A 286 0.44 14.22 1.92
C PHE A 286 1.96 14.36 2.02
N VAL A 287 2.70 14.06 0.95
CA VAL A 287 4.15 14.23 0.88
C VAL A 287 4.53 15.70 1.04
N LEU A 288 3.85 16.60 0.32
CA LEU A 288 4.04 18.06 0.44
C LEU A 288 3.73 18.59 1.84
N ALA A 289 2.67 18.10 2.48
CA ALA A 289 2.31 18.48 3.85
C ALA A 289 3.40 18.03 4.85
N LYS A 290 3.90 16.78 4.70
CA LYS A 290 5.02 16.29 5.53
C LYS A 290 6.33 17.03 5.27
N GLN A 291 6.64 17.33 4.02
CA GLN A 291 7.84 18.11 3.68
C GLN A 291 7.78 19.53 4.26
N LYS A 292 6.61 20.18 4.22
CA LYS A 292 6.42 21.48 4.86
C LYS A 292 6.60 21.43 6.38
N GLU A 293 6.08 20.38 7.05
CA GLU A 293 6.28 20.17 8.48
C GLU A 293 7.76 19.96 8.83
N GLN A 294 8.48 19.16 8.04
CA GLN A 294 9.91 18.92 8.20
C GLN A 294 10.74 20.20 7.97
N LEU A 295 10.40 20.98 6.95
CA LEU A 295 11.06 22.27 6.68
C LEU A 295 10.84 23.25 7.81
N ALA A 296 9.64 23.36 8.38
CA ALA A 296 9.36 24.20 9.52
C ALA A 296 10.21 23.79 10.74
N ALA A 297 10.25 22.49 11.06
CA ALA A 297 11.07 21.99 12.15
C ALA A 297 12.58 22.20 11.94
N GLN A 298 13.06 22.10 10.70
CA GLN A 298 14.46 22.41 10.37
C GLN A 298 14.75 23.90 10.48
N GLN A 299 13.81 24.78 10.12
CA GLN A 299 13.95 26.23 10.26
C GLN A 299 14.03 26.63 11.73
N ASP A 300 13.13 26.11 12.57
CA ASP A 300 13.14 26.34 14.02
C ASP A 300 14.50 25.94 14.64
N ARG A 301 15.04 24.80 14.20
CA ARG A 301 16.35 24.34 14.67
C ARG A 301 17.50 25.21 14.17
N LEU A 302 17.40 25.71 12.95
CA LEU A 302 18.38 26.64 12.39
C LEU A 302 18.38 27.96 13.17
N ASP A 303 17.20 28.48 13.48
CA ASP A 303 17.03 29.72 14.24
C ASP A 303 17.59 29.58 15.66
N GLU A 304 17.35 28.45 16.33
CA GLU A 304 17.94 28.12 17.66
C GLU A 304 19.48 28.05 17.59
N LEU A 305 20.03 27.42 16.55
CA LEU A 305 21.49 27.33 16.38
C LEU A 305 22.11 28.69 16.06
N THR A 306 21.43 29.50 15.26
CA THR A 306 21.87 30.85 14.93
C THR A 306 21.95 31.74 16.18
N LEU A 307 20.94 31.62 17.06
CA LEU A 307 20.96 32.34 18.35
C LEU A 307 22.13 31.89 19.21
N LYS A 308 22.38 30.59 19.34
CA LYS A 308 23.52 30.03 20.11
C LYS A 308 24.88 30.49 19.54
N VAL A 309 25.02 30.58 18.23
CA VAL A 309 26.23 31.09 17.57
C VAL A 309 26.43 32.57 17.92
N SER A 310 25.39 33.39 17.84
CA SER A 310 25.45 34.81 18.20
C SER A 310 25.83 35.02 19.69
N ASP A 311 25.26 34.21 20.59
CA ASP A 311 25.61 34.24 22.03
C ASP A 311 27.07 33.86 22.23
N MET A 312 27.60 32.86 21.53
CA MET A 312 28.98 32.44 21.60
C MET A 312 29.95 33.49 21.02
N GLU A 313 29.59 34.16 19.92
CA GLU A 313 30.35 35.26 19.35
C GLU A 313 30.46 36.42 20.32
N THR A 314 29.36 36.82 20.98
CA THR A 314 29.35 37.86 22.01
C THR A 314 30.27 37.47 23.18
N LEU A 315 30.19 36.24 23.67
CA LEU A 315 31.05 35.74 24.72
C LEU A 315 32.54 35.76 24.35
N LEU A 316 32.84 35.42 23.10
CA LEU A 316 34.20 35.42 22.54
C LEU A 316 34.79 36.84 22.52
N ASP A 317 33.97 37.82 22.10
CA ASP A 317 34.36 39.23 22.07
C ASP A 317 34.62 39.75 23.47
N ASP A 318 33.76 39.43 24.44
CA ASP A 318 33.95 39.81 25.87
C ASP A 318 35.24 39.21 26.45
N VAL A 319 35.50 37.92 26.21
CA VAL A 319 36.71 37.24 26.64
C VAL A 319 37.96 37.82 25.97
N SER A 320 37.89 38.13 24.71
CA SER A 320 38.98 38.77 23.96
C SER A 320 39.31 40.17 24.50
N ALA A 321 38.30 40.99 24.76
CA ALA A 321 38.46 42.30 25.37
C ALA A 321 39.09 42.21 26.76
N ALA A 322 38.59 41.33 27.61
CA ALA A 322 39.14 41.10 28.94
C ALA A 322 40.60 40.61 28.93
N ALA A 323 40.95 39.72 27.98
CA ALA A 323 42.32 39.24 27.79
C ALA A 323 43.26 40.35 27.31
N TYR A 324 42.78 41.20 26.39
CA TYR A 324 43.55 42.36 25.93
C TYR A 324 43.81 43.35 27.07
N ASP A 325 42.82 43.72 27.87
CA ASP A 325 42.98 44.65 29.01
C ASP A 325 43.95 44.09 30.03
N LYS A 326 43.90 42.78 30.30
CA LYS A 326 44.85 42.13 31.23
C LYS A 326 46.26 42.11 30.69
N ALA A 327 46.44 41.89 29.38
CA ALA A 327 47.76 41.97 28.74
C ALA A 327 48.36 43.39 28.82
N VAL A 328 47.55 44.42 28.57
CA VAL A 328 47.96 45.84 28.71
C VAL A 328 48.35 46.16 30.15
N GLU A 329 47.60 45.72 31.15
CA GLU A 329 47.91 45.87 32.56
C GLU A 329 49.31 45.28 32.90
N VAL A 330 49.52 44.01 32.54
CA VAL A 330 50.78 43.30 32.80
C VAL A 330 51.97 43.99 32.13
N VAL A 331 51.83 44.34 30.82
CA VAL A 331 52.92 45.08 30.10
C VAL A 331 53.22 46.42 30.74
N THR A 332 52.19 47.15 31.16
CA THR A 332 52.36 48.45 31.81
C THR A 332 53.11 48.31 33.15
N ASP A 333 52.78 47.29 33.94
CA ASP A 333 53.45 47.03 35.23
C ASP A 333 54.92 46.59 35.04
N VAL A 334 55.19 45.77 34.04
CA VAL A 334 56.56 45.38 33.67
C VAL A 334 57.39 46.61 33.31
N VAL A 335 56.89 47.45 32.40
CA VAL A 335 57.57 48.69 31.96
C VAL A 335 57.81 49.62 33.14
N ARG A 336 56.83 49.85 34.01
CA ARG A 336 56.98 50.68 35.25
C ARG A 336 58.02 50.10 36.18
N THR A 337 58.11 48.79 36.28
CA THR A 337 59.09 48.15 37.19
C THR A 337 60.50 48.24 36.64
N GLU A 338 60.70 48.11 35.37
CA GLU A 338 62.03 48.25 34.71
C GLU A 338 62.49 49.68 34.67
N THR A 339 61.64 50.67 34.38
CA THR A 339 62.00 52.11 34.39
C THR A 339 62.30 52.66 35.79
N ARG A 340 61.95 51.97 36.90
CA ARG A 340 62.31 52.33 38.27
C ARG A 340 63.67 51.76 38.69
N LYS A 341 64.29 50.89 37.97
CA LYS A 341 65.57 50.26 38.22
C LYS A 341 66.74 51.03 37.58
N GLU A 342 66.47 51.96 36.67
CA GLU A 342 67.40 52.95 36.13
C GLU A 342 67.34 54.21 36.97
#